data_54542993b19d5e4c5ac3df76eaa21b3b
#
_entry.id   54542993b19d5e4c5ac3df76eaa21b3b
#
_cell.length_a   1.000
_cell.length_b   1.000
_cell.length_c   1.000
_cell.angle_alpha   90.00
_cell.angle_beta   90.00
_cell.angle_gamma   90.00
#
_symmetry.space_group_name_H-M   'P 1'
#
loop_
_entity.id
_entity.type
_entity.pdbx_description
1 polymer ?
#
loop_
_entity_poly.entity_id
_entity_poly.type
_entity_poly.pdbx_seq_one_letter_code
_entity_poly.pdbx_strand_id
1 'polypeptide(L)'
;IYCKHFLYSFFFFGFSISSLLADSFFYNSYNNHGVIGLINMPTARFYDEASHGITLYDGTPDQKITLTSSPYDWLEASFFYTNIQDRPYCDNSYEPVCSQDYKDKGFNFKARLKEEGVWPAIAIGINDIAGTGFYSSEYIVSSYGIKNFDFHLGLGWGQLNGADKKIKNPLGYIKDSFYDRPLGTKDRGGSINLSQYFSDEKASPFYGISYLYNKNLLLKFEKDPI
;
A
#
# COMPACT_ATOMS: atom_id res chain seq x y z
N ILE A 1 58.21 9.04 -36.74
CA ILE A 1 56.76 8.73 -36.59
C ILE A 1 56.53 8.40 -35.13
N TYR A 2 56.01 9.41 -34.36
CA TYR A 2 55.77 9.28 -32.91
C TYR A 2 54.33 8.81 -32.68
N CYS A 3 54.17 7.66 -32.03
CA CYS A 3 52.88 7.18 -31.51
C CYS A 3 52.73 7.64 -30.08
N LYS A 4 51.80 8.56 -29.80
CA LYS A 4 51.49 9.03 -28.46
C LYS A 4 50.45 8.09 -27.85
N HIS A 5 50.85 7.34 -26.83
CA HIS A 5 49.94 6.65 -25.95
C HIS A 5 49.29 7.65 -24.99
N PHE A 6 47.99 7.81 -25.09
CA PHE A 6 47.17 8.58 -24.17
C PHE A 6 46.69 7.63 -23.07
N LEU A 7 47.34 7.70 -21.90
CA LEU A 7 46.90 7.00 -20.71
C LEU A 7 45.69 7.77 -20.12
N TYR A 8 44.49 7.16 -20.19
CA TYR A 8 43.36 7.58 -19.38
C TYR A 8 43.50 7.06 -17.96
N SER A 9 43.86 7.96 -17.04
CA SER A 9 43.81 7.69 -15.60
C SER A 9 42.37 7.78 -15.14
N PHE A 10 41.73 6.63 -14.92
CA PHE A 10 40.42 6.55 -14.30
C PHE A 10 40.61 6.74 -12.78
N PHE A 11 40.28 7.92 -12.30
CA PHE A 11 40.17 8.19 -10.88
C PHE A 11 38.91 7.47 -10.33
N PHE A 12 39.08 6.30 -9.75
CA PHE A 12 38.06 5.66 -8.95
C PHE A 12 37.95 6.43 -7.62
N PHE A 13 36.99 7.35 -7.53
CA PHE A 13 36.57 7.89 -6.25
C PHE A 13 35.86 6.76 -5.48
N GLY A 14 36.61 6.06 -4.67
CA GLY A 14 36.06 5.10 -3.70
C GLY A 14 35.23 5.86 -2.68
N PHE A 15 33.95 6.01 -2.92
CA PHE A 15 32.99 6.36 -1.87
C PHE A 15 32.94 5.17 -0.92
N SER A 16 33.70 5.23 0.19
CA SER A 16 33.47 4.36 1.35
C SER A 16 32.10 4.72 1.90
N ILE A 17 31.06 4.02 1.44
CA ILE A 17 29.76 4.00 2.09
C ILE A 17 30.00 3.19 3.35
N SER A 18 30.44 3.86 4.43
CA SER A 18 30.23 3.32 5.77
C SER A 18 28.73 3.09 5.86
N SER A 19 28.35 1.81 5.96
CA SER A 19 27.00 1.39 6.32
C SER A 19 26.69 2.01 7.69
N LEU A 20 26.14 3.22 7.68
CA LEU A 20 25.33 3.69 8.77
C LEU A 20 24.09 2.77 8.76
N LEU A 21 24.22 1.63 9.43
CA LEU A 21 23.09 0.93 10.01
C LEU A 21 22.57 1.91 11.07
N ALA A 22 21.83 2.90 10.63
CA ALA A 22 20.96 3.62 11.51
C ALA A 22 19.96 2.57 12.00
N ASP A 23 20.00 2.25 13.29
CA ASP A 23 18.83 1.76 14.00
C ASP A 23 17.75 2.84 13.77
N SER A 24 17.10 2.76 12.64
CA SER A 24 16.04 3.66 12.28
C SER A 24 14.82 3.21 13.07
N PHE A 25 14.69 3.73 14.30
CA PHE A 25 13.45 3.68 15.05
C PHE A 25 12.40 4.49 14.27
N PHE A 26 11.93 3.93 13.16
CA PHE A 26 10.75 4.48 12.50
C PHE A 26 9.54 4.06 13.33
N TYR A 27 8.85 5.02 13.88
CA TYR A 27 7.56 4.76 14.50
C TYR A 27 6.59 4.34 13.41
N ASN A 28 6.37 3.05 13.31
CA ASN A 28 5.30 2.53 12.50
C ASN A 28 3.97 3.00 13.09
N SER A 29 3.02 3.29 12.25
CA SER A 29 1.65 3.58 12.67
C SER A 29 0.67 3.10 11.62
N TYR A 30 -0.54 2.81 12.05
CA TYR A 30 -1.62 2.45 11.15
C TYR A 30 -2.09 3.66 10.36
N ASN A 31 -2.48 3.43 9.11
CA ASN A 31 -3.17 4.39 8.25
C ASN A 31 -4.69 4.34 8.50
N ASN A 32 -5.46 5.14 7.77
CA ASN A 32 -6.92 5.18 7.87
C ASN A 32 -7.61 3.87 7.48
N HIS A 33 -6.90 2.96 6.81
CA HIS A 33 -7.40 1.62 6.47
C HIS A 33 -7.00 0.55 7.49
N GLY A 34 -6.27 0.94 8.54
CA GLY A 34 -5.86 0.05 9.60
C GLY A 34 -4.70 -0.87 9.25
N VAL A 35 -3.96 -0.60 8.17
CA VAL A 35 -2.70 -1.26 7.82
C VAL A 35 -1.52 -0.33 8.09
N ILE A 36 -0.32 -0.87 8.27
CA ILE A 36 0.85 0.00 8.50
C ILE A 36 1.13 0.84 7.27
N GLY A 37 1.13 2.16 7.47
CA GLY A 37 1.22 3.10 6.37
C GLY A 37 1.36 4.57 6.81
N LEU A 38 1.14 5.46 5.85
CA LEU A 38 1.11 6.90 6.07
C LEU A 38 -0.26 7.37 6.60
N ILE A 39 -1.00 8.15 5.84
CA ILE A 39 -2.37 8.59 6.14
C ILE A 39 -3.36 7.62 5.50
N ASN A 40 -3.35 7.50 4.18
CA ASN A 40 -4.13 6.54 3.40
C ASN A 40 -3.24 5.49 2.73
N MET A 41 -2.00 5.84 2.41
CA MET A 41 -1.08 5.01 1.65
C MET A 41 -0.41 3.94 2.50
N PRO A 42 -0.24 2.71 1.97
CA PRO A 42 0.58 1.68 2.60
C PRO A 42 2.08 2.00 2.46
N THR A 43 2.88 1.41 3.34
CA THR A 43 4.35 1.45 3.27
C THR A 43 4.93 0.04 3.29
N ALA A 44 6.23 -0.09 2.99
CA ALA A 44 6.94 -1.37 3.12
C ALA A 44 7.44 -1.61 4.56
N ARG A 45 6.83 -0.95 5.55
CA ARG A 45 7.12 -1.10 6.97
C ARG A 45 6.19 -2.13 7.60
N PHE A 46 6.68 -2.79 8.63
CA PHE A 46 5.97 -3.81 9.39
C PHE A 46 6.20 -3.58 10.88
N TYR A 47 5.27 -4.00 11.72
CA TYR A 47 5.51 -4.20 13.14
C TYR A 47 6.28 -5.49 13.38
N ASP A 48 6.81 -5.61 14.60
CA ASP A 48 7.49 -6.83 15.04
C ASP A 48 6.54 -8.04 14.98
N GLU A 49 7.16 -9.22 14.88
CA GLU A 49 6.44 -10.50 14.93
C GLU A 49 5.54 -10.59 16.18
N ALA A 50 4.40 -11.23 16.02
CA ALA A 50 3.37 -11.40 17.04
C ALA A 50 2.70 -10.08 17.52
N SER A 51 2.87 -8.98 16.81
CA SER A 51 2.17 -7.72 17.11
C SER A 51 0.73 -7.77 16.63
N HIS A 52 -0.16 -7.14 17.42
CA HIS A 52 -1.57 -7.00 17.10
C HIS A 52 -2.03 -5.56 17.33
N GLY A 53 -2.99 -5.11 16.56
CA GLY A 53 -3.55 -3.77 16.69
C GLY A 53 -5.03 -3.72 16.34
N ILE A 54 -5.68 -2.71 16.91
CA ILE A 54 -7.06 -2.34 16.58
C ILE A 54 -7.04 -0.89 16.18
N THR A 55 -7.67 -0.57 15.05
CA THR A 55 -7.87 0.81 14.62
C THR A 55 -9.37 1.09 14.51
N LEU A 56 -9.74 2.29 14.93
CA LEU A 56 -11.08 2.84 14.77
C LEU A 56 -10.92 4.10 13.94
N TYR A 57 -11.57 4.12 12.80
CA TYR A 57 -11.59 5.26 11.88
C TYR A 57 -13.02 5.77 11.75
N ASP A 58 -13.18 7.07 11.93
CA ASP A 58 -14.44 7.78 11.72
C ASP A 58 -14.18 8.97 10.80
N GLY A 59 -14.64 8.85 9.57
CA GLY A 59 -14.46 9.85 8.53
C GLY A 59 -15.62 9.82 7.53
N THR A 60 -15.51 10.59 6.47
CA THR A 60 -16.49 10.58 5.39
C THR A 60 -15.88 9.94 4.15
N PRO A 61 -16.51 8.92 3.55
CA PRO A 61 -17.82 8.34 3.89
C PRO A 61 -17.76 7.18 4.90
N ASP A 62 -16.61 6.80 5.43
CA ASP A 62 -16.40 5.52 6.09
C ASP A 62 -16.29 5.63 7.61
N GLN A 63 -17.01 4.74 8.30
CA GLN A 63 -16.71 4.37 9.68
C GLN A 63 -16.18 2.94 9.68
N LYS A 64 -14.93 2.76 10.10
CA LYS A 64 -14.22 1.49 9.95
C LYS A 64 -13.58 1.02 11.24
N ILE A 65 -13.71 -0.26 11.54
CA ILE A 65 -12.91 -0.96 12.53
C ILE A 65 -12.01 -1.96 11.81
N THR A 66 -10.72 -1.97 12.16
CA THR A 66 -9.77 -2.91 11.58
C THR A 66 -8.99 -3.61 12.69
N LEU A 67 -8.90 -4.92 12.60
CA LEU A 67 -8.04 -5.78 13.43
C LEU A 67 -6.85 -6.18 12.59
N THR A 68 -5.64 -5.82 13.02
CA THR A 68 -4.42 -6.08 12.27
C THR A 68 -3.47 -6.92 13.10
N SER A 69 -2.82 -7.87 12.46
CA SER A 69 -1.84 -8.76 13.07
C SER A 69 -0.61 -8.87 12.16
N SER A 70 0.58 -8.89 12.77
CA SER A 70 1.83 -9.27 12.13
C SER A 70 2.25 -10.64 12.68
N PRO A 71 1.70 -11.75 12.16
CA PRO A 71 2.00 -13.08 12.69
C PRO A 71 3.46 -13.48 12.48
N TYR A 72 4.11 -12.89 11.48
CA TYR A 72 5.53 -12.98 11.18
C TYR A 72 6.05 -11.59 10.85
N ASP A 73 7.35 -11.38 10.98
CA ASP A 73 8.01 -10.10 10.68
C ASP A 73 7.86 -9.66 9.21
N TRP A 74 7.58 -10.60 8.31
CA TRP A 74 7.39 -10.37 6.87
C TRP A 74 5.93 -10.37 6.41
N LEU A 75 4.97 -10.67 7.31
CA LEU A 75 3.54 -10.79 6.97
C LEU A 75 2.68 -9.93 7.87
N GLU A 76 1.87 -9.08 7.29
CA GLU A 76 0.77 -8.35 7.93
C GLU A 76 -0.55 -8.82 7.33
N ALA A 77 -1.50 -9.15 8.18
CA ALA A 77 -2.86 -9.52 7.82
C ALA A 77 -3.85 -8.70 8.63
N SER A 78 -4.92 -8.24 8.01
CA SER A 78 -5.98 -7.54 8.74
C SER A 78 -7.37 -7.97 8.29
N PHE A 79 -8.32 -7.86 9.20
CA PHE A 79 -9.74 -7.95 8.94
C PHE A 79 -10.36 -6.59 9.21
N PHE A 80 -11.19 -6.09 8.30
CA PHE A 80 -11.93 -4.87 8.50
C PHE A 80 -13.43 -5.07 8.38
N TYR A 81 -14.16 -4.22 9.10
CA TYR A 81 -15.59 -4.01 8.95
C TYR A 81 -15.84 -2.52 8.83
N THR A 82 -16.59 -2.10 7.83
CA THR A 82 -16.88 -0.69 7.57
C THR A 82 -18.37 -0.47 7.35
N ASN A 83 -18.85 0.67 7.84
CA ASN A 83 -20.13 1.24 7.51
C ASN A 83 -19.88 2.40 6.53
N ILE A 84 -20.46 2.32 5.33
CA ILE A 84 -20.32 3.32 4.28
C ILE A 84 -21.50 4.28 4.40
N GLN A 85 -21.27 5.42 5.04
CA GLN A 85 -22.27 6.47 5.20
C GLN A 85 -22.68 7.00 3.82
N ASP A 86 -23.85 7.58 3.73
CA ASP A 86 -24.42 8.15 2.50
C ASP A 86 -24.64 7.15 1.35
N ARG A 87 -24.46 5.85 1.61
CA ARG A 87 -24.79 4.79 0.68
C ARG A 87 -25.87 3.88 1.28
N PRO A 88 -27.15 4.20 1.04
CA PRO A 88 -28.24 3.44 1.62
C PRO A 88 -28.27 2.01 1.08
N TYR A 89 -28.45 1.04 1.98
CA TYR A 89 -28.79 -0.32 1.63
C TYR A 89 -30.31 -0.47 1.59
N CYS A 90 -30.84 -0.67 0.40
CA CYS A 90 -32.28 -0.79 0.18
C CYS A 90 -32.64 -2.26 -0.04
N ASP A 91 -33.66 -2.74 0.66
CA ASP A 91 -34.26 -4.03 0.35
C ASP A 91 -34.97 -3.95 -1.01
N ASN A 92 -34.74 -4.93 -1.89
CA ASN A 92 -35.31 -5.02 -3.23
C ASN A 92 -36.78 -5.49 -3.22
N SER A 93 -37.51 -5.28 -2.13
CA SER A 93 -38.94 -5.53 -2.05
C SER A 93 -39.74 -4.48 -2.81
N TYR A 94 -41.01 -4.74 -3.06
CA TYR A 94 -41.93 -3.92 -3.87
C TYR A 94 -42.00 -2.43 -3.47
N GLU A 95 -41.61 -2.12 -2.24
CA GLU A 95 -41.38 -0.75 -1.75
C GLU A 95 -39.97 -0.71 -1.13
N PRO A 96 -38.99 -0.14 -1.83
CA PRO A 96 -37.63 -0.14 -1.32
C PRO A 96 -37.54 0.66 -0.02
N VAL A 97 -37.36 -0.03 1.10
CA VAL A 97 -37.08 0.58 2.39
C VAL A 97 -35.56 0.60 2.57
N CYS A 98 -35.00 1.79 2.56
CA CYS A 98 -33.60 2.01 2.86
C CYS A 98 -33.44 2.31 4.34
N SER A 99 -33.31 1.28 5.15
CA SER A 99 -33.33 1.40 6.62
C SER A 99 -31.93 1.46 7.26
N GLN A 100 -30.90 1.25 6.49
CA GLN A 100 -29.50 1.23 6.98
C GLN A 100 -28.51 1.62 5.89
N ASP A 101 -27.32 2.02 6.32
CA ASP A 101 -26.20 2.24 5.41
C ASP A 101 -25.61 0.91 4.91
N TYR A 102 -24.89 1.00 3.78
CA TYR A 102 -24.19 -0.13 3.22
C TYR A 102 -23.00 -0.51 4.11
N LYS A 103 -22.84 -1.81 4.34
CA LYS A 103 -21.78 -2.37 5.18
C LYS A 103 -20.89 -3.28 4.37
N ASP A 104 -19.59 -3.16 4.58
CA ASP A 104 -18.60 -4.00 3.93
C ASP A 104 -17.64 -4.62 4.94
N LYS A 105 -17.04 -5.72 4.53
CA LYS A 105 -16.02 -6.43 5.30
C LYS A 105 -15.09 -7.15 4.35
N GLY A 106 -13.83 -7.24 4.73
CA GLY A 106 -12.83 -7.93 3.92
C GLY A 106 -11.54 -8.18 4.70
N PHE A 107 -10.61 -8.80 4.02
CA PHE A 107 -9.28 -9.06 4.55
C PHE A 107 -8.24 -8.33 3.71
N ASN A 108 -7.20 -7.84 4.39
CA ASN A 108 -6.02 -7.27 3.72
C ASN A 108 -4.81 -8.12 4.07
N PHE A 109 -3.91 -8.25 3.12
CA PHE A 109 -2.63 -8.94 3.29
C PHE A 109 -1.52 -8.08 2.71
N LYS A 110 -0.40 -8.00 3.44
CA LYS A 110 0.84 -7.37 2.99
C LYS A 110 2.00 -8.28 3.33
N ALA A 111 2.86 -8.53 2.34
CA ALA A 111 4.04 -9.36 2.49
C ALA A 111 5.30 -8.58 2.13
N ARG A 112 6.36 -8.74 2.94
CA ARG A 112 7.70 -8.21 2.66
C ARG A 112 8.37 -9.08 1.63
N LEU A 113 8.77 -8.48 0.50
CA LEU A 113 9.54 -9.16 -0.55
C LEU A 113 11.05 -8.98 -0.32
N LYS A 114 11.43 -7.86 0.31
CA LYS A 114 12.81 -7.51 0.56
C LYS A 114 12.93 -6.60 1.79
N GLU A 115 13.88 -6.92 2.66
CA GLU A 115 14.26 -6.04 3.76
C GLU A 115 15.09 -4.85 3.29
N GLU A 116 15.02 -3.77 4.08
CA GLU A 116 15.89 -2.62 3.90
C GLU A 116 17.34 -2.94 4.24
N GLY A 117 18.23 -2.41 3.43
CA GLY A 117 19.67 -2.48 3.62
C GLY A 117 20.31 -1.42 2.76
N VAL A 118 21.24 -1.79 1.87
CA VAL A 118 21.77 -0.88 0.84
C VAL A 118 20.66 -0.47 -0.15
N TRP A 119 19.65 -1.33 -0.31
CA TRP A 119 18.47 -1.11 -1.17
C TRP A 119 17.23 -0.91 -0.31
N PRO A 120 16.22 -0.21 -0.84
CA PRO A 120 14.95 -0.04 -0.13
C PRO A 120 14.30 -1.36 0.26
N ALA A 121 13.53 -1.34 1.35
CA ALA A 121 12.54 -2.37 1.63
C ALA A 121 11.49 -2.41 0.52
N ILE A 122 10.98 -3.60 0.19
CA ILE A 122 9.92 -3.78 -0.81
C ILE A 122 8.83 -4.66 -0.21
N ALA A 123 7.59 -4.23 -0.35
CA ALA A 123 6.42 -5.00 0.02
C ALA A 123 5.39 -5.03 -1.10
N ILE A 124 4.58 -6.06 -1.09
CA ILE A 124 3.40 -6.24 -1.94
C ILE A 124 2.19 -6.42 -1.05
N GLY A 125 1.05 -5.88 -1.46
CA GLY A 125 -0.18 -6.06 -0.70
C GLY A 125 -1.41 -6.16 -1.58
N ILE A 126 -2.43 -6.77 -1.00
CA ILE A 126 -3.76 -6.93 -1.59
C ILE A 126 -4.77 -6.60 -0.50
N ASN A 127 -5.67 -5.67 -0.78
CA ASN A 127 -6.75 -5.26 0.10
C ASN A 127 -8.09 -5.81 -0.39
N ASP A 128 -8.98 -6.05 0.58
CA ASP A 128 -10.35 -6.49 0.35
C ASP A 128 -10.43 -7.84 -0.38
N ILE A 129 -9.62 -8.80 0.08
CA ILE A 129 -9.74 -10.20 -0.36
C ILE A 129 -11.00 -10.80 0.27
N ALA A 130 -11.80 -11.48 -0.55
CA ALA A 130 -13.05 -12.11 -0.16
C ALA A 130 -14.12 -11.16 0.41
N GLY A 131 -13.92 -9.84 0.30
CA GLY A 131 -14.94 -8.84 0.58
C GLY A 131 -15.89 -8.62 -0.59
N THR A 132 -16.57 -7.48 -0.59
CA THR A 132 -17.48 -7.09 -1.68
C THR A 132 -16.73 -6.51 -2.89
N GLY A 133 -15.45 -6.18 -2.71
CA GLY A 133 -14.60 -5.55 -3.72
C GLY A 133 -14.69 -4.03 -3.78
N PHE A 134 -15.40 -3.38 -2.84
CA PHE A 134 -15.46 -1.91 -2.80
C PHE A 134 -14.11 -1.28 -2.50
N TYR A 135 -13.32 -1.93 -1.64
CA TYR A 135 -11.98 -1.48 -1.25
C TYR A 135 -10.87 -2.29 -1.93
N SER A 136 -11.24 -3.11 -2.93
CA SER A 136 -10.28 -3.95 -3.63
C SER A 136 -9.19 -3.13 -4.28
N SER A 137 -7.98 -3.34 -3.82
CA SER A 137 -6.78 -2.68 -4.33
C SER A 137 -5.56 -3.55 -4.12
N GLU A 138 -4.61 -3.40 -5.01
CA GLU A 138 -3.31 -4.06 -4.92
C GLU A 138 -2.23 -3.00 -5.04
N TYR A 139 -1.07 -3.30 -4.47
CA TYR A 139 0.05 -2.38 -4.54
C TYR A 139 1.40 -3.11 -4.43
N ILE A 140 2.40 -2.45 -4.99
CA ILE A 140 3.81 -2.70 -4.70
C ILE A 140 4.37 -1.41 -4.15
N VAL A 141 5.07 -1.46 -3.03
CA VAL A 141 5.61 -0.27 -2.37
C VAL A 141 7.03 -0.51 -1.91
N SER A 142 7.86 0.52 -2.04
CA SER A 142 9.21 0.58 -1.50
C SER A 142 9.29 1.62 -0.39
N SER A 143 10.14 1.37 0.61
CA SER A 143 10.44 2.31 1.71
C SER A 143 11.93 2.36 1.98
N TYR A 144 12.45 3.55 2.19
CA TYR A 144 13.87 3.76 2.47
C TYR A 144 14.08 4.86 3.51
N GLY A 145 14.73 4.50 4.60
CA GLY A 145 15.03 5.41 5.70
C GLY A 145 16.36 6.12 5.53
N ILE A 146 16.38 7.42 5.75
CA ILE A 146 17.60 8.23 5.81
C ILE A 146 17.54 9.11 7.04
N LYS A 147 18.28 8.77 8.08
CA LYS A 147 18.23 9.47 9.38
C LYS A 147 16.79 9.48 9.94
N ASN A 148 16.21 10.67 10.09
CA ASN A 148 14.85 10.84 10.61
C ASN A 148 13.77 10.87 9.52
N PHE A 149 14.15 10.75 8.25
CA PHE A 149 13.23 10.70 7.13
C PHE A 149 13.01 9.26 6.67
N ASP A 150 11.78 8.92 6.35
CA ASP A 150 11.41 7.68 5.70
C ASP A 150 10.63 8.00 4.43
N PHE A 151 11.17 7.57 3.30
CA PHE A 151 10.65 7.84 1.96
C PHE A 151 9.89 6.61 1.46
N HIS A 152 8.74 6.85 0.87
CA HIS A 152 7.87 5.80 0.35
C HIS A 152 7.48 6.09 -1.08
N LEU A 153 7.56 5.07 -1.93
CA LEU A 153 7.15 5.13 -3.33
C LEU A 153 6.49 3.82 -3.70
N GLY A 154 5.31 3.88 -4.28
CA GLY A 154 4.56 2.70 -4.69
C GLY A 154 3.80 2.88 -5.99
N LEU A 155 3.23 1.78 -6.43
CA LEU A 155 2.34 1.68 -7.56
C LEU A 155 1.10 0.89 -7.13
N GLY A 156 -0.09 1.44 -7.42
CA GLY A 156 -1.37 0.90 -6.98
C GLY A 156 -2.33 0.59 -8.14
N TRP A 157 -3.15 -0.42 -7.92
CA TRP A 157 -4.24 -0.85 -8.79
C TRP A 157 -5.56 -0.84 -8.02
N GLY A 158 -6.66 -1.02 -8.72
CA GLY A 158 -7.99 -1.00 -8.11
C GLY A 158 -8.34 0.35 -7.50
N GLN A 159 -8.73 0.40 -6.24
CA GLN A 159 -9.02 1.65 -5.54
C GLN A 159 -7.80 2.58 -5.47
N LEU A 160 -6.60 2.03 -5.37
CA LEU A 160 -5.36 2.80 -5.44
C LEU A 160 -4.99 3.27 -6.85
N ASN A 161 -5.81 2.99 -7.86
CA ASN A 161 -5.68 3.50 -9.22
C ASN A 161 -6.59 4.72 -9.45
N GLY A 162 -6.42 5.76 -8.65
CA GLY A 162 -7.25 6.97 -8.65
C GLY A 162 -7.29 7.78 -9.94
N ALA A 163 -7.80 9.02 -9.87
CA ALA A 163 -8.08 9.84 -11.03
C ALA A 163 -6.82 10.42 -11.71
N ASP A 164 -5.75 10.67 -10.94
CA ASP A 164 -4.59 11.44 -11.38
C ASP A 164 -3.45 10.57 -11.90
N LYS A 165 -2.72 11.09 -12.90
CA LYS A 165 -1.40 10.64 -13.40
C LYS A 165 -1.18 9.13 -13.45
N LYS A 166 -2.04 8.44 -14.15
CA LYS A 166 -1.93 7.00 -14.40
C LYS A 166 -0.82 6.70 -15.39
N ILE A 167 -0.08 5.64 -15.13
CA ILE A 167 0.84 5.04 -16.10
C ILE A 167 0.21 3.79 -16.67
N LYS A 168 0.63 3.37 -17.87
CA LYS A 168 0.21 2.09 -18.42
C LYS A 168 0.67 0.97 -17.49
N ASN A 169 -0.19 0.00 -17.21
CA ASN A 169 0.12 -1.09 -16.30
C ASN A 169 1.39 -1.83 -16.74
N PRO A 170 2.48 -1.81 -15.94
CA PRO A 170 3.73 -2.44 -16.35
C PRO A 170 3.62 -3.97 -16.47
N LEU A 171 2.71 -4.60 -15.74
CA LEU A 171 2.51 -6.05 -15.80
C LEU A 171 1.85 -6.49 -17.12
N GLY A 172 1.12 -5.60 -17.77
CA GLY A 172 0.57 -5.87 -19.10
C GLY A 172 1.62 -6.07 -20.19
N TYR A 173 2.87 -5.62 -20.00
CA TYR A 173 3.98 -5.95 -20.88
C TYR A 173 4.47 -7.39 -20.71
N ILE A 174 4.16 -8.03 -19.58
CA ILE A 174 4.49 -9.42 -19.33
C ILE A 174 3.38 -10.33 -19.90
N LYS A 175 2.10 -9.95 -19.70
CA LYS A 175 0.94 -10.69 -20.18
C LYS A 175 -0.24 -9.73 -20.37
N ASP A 176 -0.85 -9.75 -21.54
CA ASP A 176 -1.96 -8.85 -21.92
C ASP A 176 -3.17 -8.94 -20.98
N SER A 177 -3.39 -10.11 -20.36
CA SER A 177 -4.48 -10.29 -19.40
C SER A 177 -4.41 -9.36 -18.18
N PHE A 178 -3.24 -8.76 -17.88
CA PHE A 178 -3.13 -7.75 -16.83
C PHE A 178 -3.68 -6.37 -17.23
N TYR A 179 -4.01 -6.16 -18.50
CA TYR A 179 -4.69 -4.92 -18.90
C TYR A 179 -6.20 -4.95 -18.65
N ASP A 180 -6.78 -6.12 -18.43
CA ASP A 180 -8.20 -6.29 -18.22
C ASP A 180 -8.49 -6.60 -16.75
N ARG A 181 -9.16 -5.66 -16.05
CA ARG A 181 -9.67 -5.91 -14.70
C ARG A 181 -11.12 -6.39 -14.79
N PRO A 182 -11.40 -7.67 -14.50
CA PRO A 182 -12.76 -8.14 -14.47
C PRO A 182 -13.54 -7.39 -13.38
N LEU A 183 -14.78 -7.04 -13.67
CA LEU A 183 -15.67 -6.45 -12.68
C LEU A 183 -15.83 -7.42 -11.51
N GLY A 184 -15.46 -6.97 -10.32
CA GLY A 184 -15.65 -7.75 -9.10
C GLY A 184 -17.13 -8.01 -8.82
N THR A 185 -17.42 -8.99 -8.01
CA THR A 185 -18.78 -9.30 -7.54
C THR A 185 -19.19 -8.26 -6.49
N LYS A 186 -19.41 -7.03 -6.92
CA LYS A 186 -19.69 -5.86 -6.05
C LYS A 186 -20.85 -6.04 -5.05
N ASP A 187 -21.65 -7.08 -5.20
CA ASP A 187 -22.87 -7.27 -4.41
C ASP A 187 -22.81 -8.46 -3.45
N ARG A 188 -21.83 -9.34 -3.57
CA ARG A 188 -21.71 -10.53 -2.74
C ARG A 188 -20.24 -10.83 -2.43
N GLY A 189 -19.83 -10.60 -1.18
CA GLY A 189 -18.51 -11.03 -0.70
C GLY A 189 -18.38 -12.56 -0.67
N GLY A 190 -17.17 -13.05 -0.36
CA GLY A 190 -16.87 -14.48 -0.18
C GLY A 190 -16.29 -15.18 -1.40
N SER A 191 -16.09 -14.49 -2.53
CA SER A 191 -15.41 -15.06 -3.71
C SER A 191 -14.04 -14.43 -3.91
N ILE A 192 -13.06 -15.25 -4.31
CA ILE A 192 -11.71 -14.79 -4.66
C ILE A 192 -11.55 -14.96 -6.17
N ASN A 193 -11.40 -13.84 -6.87
CA ASN A 193 -11.11 -13.85 -8.28
C ASN A 193 -9.65 -13.41 -8.52
N LEU A 194 -8.77 -14.38 -8.71
CA LEU A 194 -7.34 -14.12 -8.87
C LEU A 194 -7.01 -13.25 -10.10
N SER A 195 -7.85 -13.28 -11.15
CA SER A 195 -7.59 -12.52 -12.37
C SER A 195 -7.81 -11.02 -12.24
N GLN A 196 -8.45 -10.55 -11.15
CA GLN A 196 -8.63 -9.12 -10.89
C GLN A 196 -7.40 -8.48 -10.27
N TYR A 197 -6.51 -9.27 -9.63
CA TYR A 197 -5.38 -8.70 -8.89
C TYR A 197 -4.29 -8.20 -9.82
N PHE A 198 -3.78 -6.99 -9.53
CA PHE A 198 -2.76 -6.28 -10.30
C PHE A 198 -3.14 -6.04 -11.77
N SER A 199 -4.42 -6.15 -12.08
CA SER A 199 -4.97 -5.97 -13.42
C SER A 199 -5.74 -4.65 -13.51
N ASP A 200 -5.52 -3.92 -14.57
CA ASP A 200 -6.19 -2.72 -15.07
C ASP A 200 -5.38 -2.23 -16.26
N GLU A 201 -5.94 -1.46 -17.18
CA GLU A 201 -5.18 -0.83 -18.26
C GLU A 201 -4.07 0.07 -17.70
N LYS A 202 -4.30 0.70 -16.57
CA LYS A 202 -3.41 1.68 -15.93
C LYS A 202 -3.19 1.35 -14.47
N ALA A 203 -2.11 1.90 -13.92
CA ALA A 203 -1.77 1.89 -12.51
C ALA A 203 -1.38 3.31 -12.07
N SER A 204 -1.57 3.65 -10.81
CA SER A 204 -1.23 4.97 -10.30
C SER A 204 -0.03 4.92 -9.37
N PRO A 205 0.99 5.75 -9.61
CA PRO A 205 2.06 5.94 -8.65
C PRO A 205 1.55 6.74 -7.44
N PHE A 206 2.00 6.34 -6.26
CA PHE A 206 1.82 7.07 -5.02
C PHE A 206 3.14 7.22 -4.30
N TYR A 207 3.27 8.25 -3.49
CA TYR A 207 4.49 8.50 -2.74
C TYR A 207 4.23 9.32 -1.48
N GLY A 208 5.15 9.24 -0.54
CA GLY A 208 5.07 10.03 0.66
C GLY A 208 6.36 9.99 1.47
N ILE A 209 6.37 10.77 2.53
CA ILE A 209 7.49 10.93 3.42
C ILE A 209 6.96 10.98 4.85
N SER A 210 7.59 10.24 5.75
CA SER A 210 7.47 10.47 7.18
C SER A 210 8.75 11.09 7.74
N TYR A 211 8.59 11.97 8.69
CA TYR A 211 9.68 12.65 9.39
C TYR A 211 9.50 12.55 10.90
N LEU A 212 10.42 11.89 11.54
CA LEU A 212 10.45 11.77 12.99
C LEU A 212 11.18 12.98 13.58
N TYR A 213 10.40 13.98 14.01
CA TYR A 213 10.97 15.17 14.63
C TYR A 213 11.62 14.86 15.99
N ASN A 214 10.92 14.07 16.80
CA ASN A 214 11.41 13.54 18.08
C ASN A 214 10.59 12.28 18.46
N LYS A 215 10.88 11.68 19.61
CA LYS A 215 10.19 10.47 20.08
C LYS A 215 8.67 10.57 20.20
N ASN A 216 8.11 11.79 20.21
CA ASN A 216 6.69 12.05 20.45
C ASN A 216 5.97 12.67 19.24
N LEU A 217 6.70 13.04 18.19
CA LEU A 217 6.13 13.71 17.01
C LEU A 217 6.64 13.11 15.72
N LEU A 218 5.73 12.46 15.00
CA LEU A 218 5.90 11.95 13.65
C LEU A 218 5.05 12.79 12.70
N LEU A 219 5.68 13.40 11.71
CA LEU A 219 5.01 14.13 10.64
C LEU A 219 4.92 13.23 9.41
N LYS A 220 3.78 13.22 8.75
CA LYS A 220 3.52 12.43 7.55
C LYS A 220 2.99 13.31 6.43
N PHE A 221 3.52 13.12 5.25
CA PHE A 221 3.10 13.78 4.02
C PHE A 221 2.96 12.72 2.94
N GLU A 222 1.86 12.76 2.20
CA GLU A 222 1.65 11.84 1.11
C GLU A 222 0.97 12.50 -0.08
N LYS A 223 1.22 11.95 -1.27
CA LYS A 223 0.44 12.15 -2.47
C LYS A 223 -0.31 10.87 -2.73
N ASP A 224 -1.56 10.92 -2.33
CA ASP A 224 -2.56 9.89 -2.52
C ASP A 224 -3.08 9.93 -3.97
N PRO A 225 -3.26 8.79 -4.66
CA PRO A 225 -3.88 8.75 -5.97
C PRO A 225 -5.42 8.77 -5.93
N ILE A 226 -6.02 8.62 -4.74
CA ILE A 226 -7.48 8.59 -4.53
C ILE A 226 -8.06 9.98 -4.44
#